data_4bf9f7a4da709b7e348cb27f8fc0a4cb
#
_entry.id   4bf9f7a4da709b7e348cb27f8fc0a4cb
#
_cell.length_a   1.000
_cell.length_b   1.000
_cell.length_c   1.000
_cell.angle_alpha   90.00
_cell.angle_beta   90.00
_cell.angle_gamma   90.00
#
_symmetry.space_group_name_H-M   'P 1'
#
loop_
_entity.id
_entity.type
_entity.pdbx_description
1 polymer ?
#
loop_
_entity_poly.entity_id
_entity_poly.type
_entity_poly.pdbx_seq_one_letter_code
_entity_poly.pdbx_strand_id
1 'polypeptide(L)'
;TDDLLSVQGIPVEHTPEIALYGAGNTSPDEQAAYPEDIYSSTMGYDVLNDAQKSLYRKIKAAAHAFYTGTAAAEGVSYGSDEEKLPCFAIVSNTDSSLSNEDTVKVISMFRNDNPMYFFVGNNYLYSMDYDSETEENYVGAVYIACVEEYTSGTARQAERRALETQITAAREQVEAQDTAWAKARAANDWLCNSLTYAYDASGNPDDSMASHSIVGAFDERYCAAVCEGYAKAFQLLMNAAGVANAYIVGLGNGGGHAWNMAQMDDGYYYYFDVTWNDSTSSDKYFAAGETSFSKNHTPNTADGERWDYLYDLPDVPEDDGTDETGTVLTEGDFTYQLYTDHAVLTAYTGEDVSVSVPEEADGLPVTAIKGAFAGNAAVQLVDLPKTVTAVSYGTGGIGAFENCTALQAVSMILTSRVEYHSFRNCSALQTATLPQTVTLVGAGAFAACTSLNTLRVYSSDCTFRAASAVPAETVLYGYAGSTAQAYAKKYDRTFLSFGTVTTAATTAATETTTTTTQTTTTTRATTQTTSDSTTATTTATTVTAGEILLPEVGDCNNDGVCRVDDLVLLNQYLLGSVQGSEVQRPAMDCNADGTVDSRDSQLLAMFLMQLIPRLPA
;
A
#
# COMPACT_ATOMS: atom_id res chain seq x y z
N THR A 1 -19.74 12.80 17.22
CA THR A 1 -19.46 12.50 15.78
C THR A 1 -18.45 11.36 15.61
N ASP A 2 -17.43 11.27 16.48
CA ASP A 2 -16.40 10.21 16.34
C ASP A 2 -16.96 8.80 16.65
N ASP A 3 -18.00 8.69 17.47
CA ASP A 3 -18.60 7.39 17.84
C ASP A 3 -19.41 6.73 16.71
N LEU A 4 -19.92 7.50 15.74
CA LEU A 4 -20.69 6.96 14.60
C LEU A 4 -19.82 6.30 13.54
N LEU A 5 -18.55 6.70 13.42
CA LEU A 5 -17.60 6.14 12.48
C LEU A 5 -17.01 4.79 12.92
N SER A 6 -17.21 4.41 14.18
CA SER A 6 -16.61 3.21 14.77
C SER A 6 -17.63 2.14 15.15
N VAL A 7 -17.25 0.87 14.95
CA VAL A 7 -18.02 -0.28 15.43
C VAL A 7 -17.76 -0.49 16.92
N GLN A 8 -18.83 -0.66 17.71
CA GLN A 8 -18.75 -0.87 19.16
C GLN A 8 -19.34 -2.21 19.55
N GLY A 9 -18.55 -3.03 20.25
CA GLY A 9 -18.98 -4.33 20.79
C GLY A 9 -19.46 -4.21 22.25
N ILE A 10 -20.62 -4.77 22.54
CA ILE A 10 -21.23 -4.80 23.88
C ILE A 10 -21.34 -6.27 24.31
N PRO A 11 -20.72 -6.72 25.42
CA PRO A 11 -20.83 -8.08 25.89
C PRO A 11 -22.22 -8.39 26.44
N VAL A 12 -22.72 -9.62 26.22
CA VAL A 12 -23.96 -10.13 26.84
C VAL A 12 -23.63 -11.29 27.78
N GLU A 13 -24.18 -11.27 28.98
CA GLU A 13 -23.90 -12.27 30.04
C GLU A 13 -24.57 -13.62 29.78
N HIS A 14 -25.62 -13.68 28.95
CA HIS A 14 -26.34 -14.90 28.62
C HIS A 14 -26.59 -14.98 27.13
N THR A 15 -26.30 -16.14 26.54
CA THR A 15 -26.68 -16.45 25.15
C THR A 15 -28.19 -16.54 25.08
N PRO A 16 -28.92 -15.60 24.44
CA PRO A 16 -30.36 -15.75 24.27
C PRO A 16 -30.67 -17.01 23.44
N GLU A 17 -31.62 -17.81 23.89
CA GLU A 17 -32.20 -18.87 23.04
C GLU A 17 -33.01 -18.22 21.91
N ILE A 18 -32.38 -17.84 20.80
CA ILE A 18 -33.06 -17.24 19.66
C ILE A 18 -32.80 -18.08 18.40
N ALA A 19 -33.86 -18.32 17.66
CA ALA A 19 -33.81 -19.04 16.39
C ALA A 19 -32.94 -18.28 15.38
N LEU A 20 -31.98 -18.98 14.76
CA LEU A 20 -31.15 -18.49 13.69
C LEU A 20 -32.02 -18.06 12.49
N TYR A 21 -32.17 -16.75 12.27
CA TYR A 21 -32.77 -16.23 11.05
C TYR A 21 -31.71 -16.23 9.93
N GLY A 22 -32.01 -17.00 8.87
CA GLY A 22 -31.33 -16.85 7.57
C GLY A 22 -30.11 -17.74 7.31
N ALA A 23 -29.53 -18.39 8.29
CA ALA A 23 -28.48 -19.38 8.02
C ALA A 23 -29.13 -20.76 7.85
N GLY A 24 -29.77 -21.03 6.72
CA GLY A 24 -29.84 -22.39 6.21
C GLY A 24 -28.39 -22.92 6.18
N ASN A 25 -28.18 -24.19 6.51
CA ASN A 25 -26.93 -24.93 6.44
C ASN A 25 -26.33 -24.85 5.01
N THR A 26 -25.88 -23.65 4.60
CA THR A 26 -25.07 -23.50 3.41
C THR A 26 -23.64 -23.73 3.84
N SER A 27 -23.01 -24.69 3.20
CA SER A 27 -21.59 -24.97 3.35
C SER A 27 -20.80 -23.65 3.28
N PRO A 28 -19.85 -23.37 4.20
CA PRO A 28 -19.05 -22.14 4.20
C PRO A 28 -18.23 -21.89 2.93
N ASP A 29 -18.12 -22.89 2.06
CA ASP A 29 -17.22 -22.89 0.90
C ASP A 29 -17.85 -22.37 -0.40
N GLU A 30 -19.15 -22.15 -0.45
CA GLU A 30 -19.77 -21.47 -1.59
C GLU A 30 -19.89 -19.98 -1.31
N GLN A 31 -19.03 -19.18 -1.95
CA GLN A 31 -19.17 -17.74 -2.04
C GLN A 31 -20.38 -17.44 -2.94
N ALA A 32 -21.56 -17.38 -2.34
CA ALA A 32 -22.75 -17.02 -3.07
C ALA A 32 -22.60 -15.57 -3.54
N ALA A 33 -22.63 -15.36 -4.87
CA ALA A 33 -22.71 -14.03 -5.43
C ALA A 33 -24.15 -13.53 -5.35
N TYR A 34 -24.34 -12.35 -4.80
CA TYR A 34 -25.63 -11.67 -4.69
C TYR A 34 -25.78 -10.56 -5.73
N PRO A 35 -26.97 -10.22 -6.19
CA PRO A 35 -27.16 -9.16 -7.18
C PRO A 35 -26.59 -7.82 -6.76
N GLU A 36 -26.61 -7.50 -5.47
CA GLU A 36 -26.06 -6.27 -4.89
C GLU A 36 -24.54 -6.29 -4.73
N ASP A 37 -23.86 -7.40 -4.99
CA ASP A 37 -22.39 -7.48 -4.90
C ASP A 37 -21.68 -6.57 -5.91
N ILE A 38 -22.35 -6.17 -6.98
CA ILE A 38 -21.82 -5.16 -7.90
C ILE A 38 -21.54 -3.80 -7.23
N TYR A 39 -22.16 -3.54 -6.08
CA TYR A 39 -21.97 -2.33 -5.28
C TYR A 39 -20.98 -2.52 -4.13
N SER A 40 -20.41 -3.72 -3.98
CA SER A 40 -19.53 -4.08 -2.86
C SER A 40 -18.06 -4.06 -3.27
N SER A 41 -17.19 -3.66 -2.34
CA SER A 41 -15.74 -3.86 -2.41
C SER A 41 -15.35 -5.23 -1.84
N THR A 42 -14.16 -5.72 -2.17
CA THR A 42 -13.52 -6.86 -1.49
C THR A 42 -12.28 -6.47 -0.71
N MET A 43 -11.89 -5.20 -0.72
CA MET A 43 -10.62 -4.77 -0.13
C MET A 43 -10.54 -5.07 1.37
N GLY A 44 -11.62 -4.89 2.11
CA GLY A 44 -11.70 -5.28 3.51
C GLY A 44 -11.70 -6.80 3.72
N TYR A 45 -12.44 -7.53 2.88
CA TYR A 45 -12.47 -8.99 2.92
C TYR A 45 -11.11 -9.62 2.65
N ASP A 46 -10.34 -9.07 1.69
CA ASP A 46 -9.09 -9.67 1.23
C ASP A 46 -7.98 -9.66 2.29
N VAL A 47 -8.00 -8.68 3.21
CA VAL A 47 -7.02 -8.59 4.32
C VAL A 47 -7.37 -9.46 5.54
N LEU A 48 -8.50 -10.15 5.52
CA LEU A 48 -8.93 -11.04 6.60
C LEU A 48 -8.26 -12.42 6.49
N ASN A 49 -8.01 -13.06 7.64
CA ASN A 49 -7.61 -14.47 7.67
C ASN A 49 -8.80 -15.41 7.46
N ASP A 50 -8.58 -16.72 7.36
CA ASP A 50 -9.63 -17.69 7.02
C ASP A 50 -10.77 -17.76 8.05
N ALA A 51 -10.47 -17.65 9.36
CA ALA A 51 -11.45 -17.61 10.43
C ALA A 51 -12.31 -16.33 10.35
N GLN A 52 -11.66 -15.17 10.18
CA GLN A 52 -12.31 -13.88 9.99
C GLN A 52 -13.16 -13.87 8.71
N LYS A 53 -12.65 -14.41 7.59
CA LYS A 53 -13.40 -14.57 6.33
C LYS A 53 -14.64 -15.45 6.49
N SER A 54 -14.55 -16.49 7.30
CA SER A 54 -15.70 -17.34 7.61
C SER A 54 -16.81 -16.55 8.32
N LEU A 55 -16.46 -15.77 9.34
CA LEU A 55 -17.41 -14.90 10.05
C LEU A 55 -18.00 -13.83 9.11
N TYR A 56 -17.17 -13.17 8.30
CA TYR A 56 -17.61 -12.17 7.31
C TYR A 56 -18.66 -12.75 6.35
N ARG A 57 -18.42 -13.94 5.77
CA ARG A 57 -19.37 -14.59 4.86
C ARG A 57 -20.71 -14.91 5.54
N LYS A 58 -20.68 -15.36 6.80
CA LYS A 58 -21.91 -15.61 7.57
C LYS A 58 -22.70 -14.32 7.81
N ILE A 59 -22.02 -13.22 8.15
CA ILE A 59 -22.65 -11.90 8.31
C ILE A 59 -23.25 -11.44 6.98
N LYS A 60 -22.52 -11.57 5.87
CA LYS A 60 -22.98 -11.17 4.54
C LYS A 60 -24.22 -11.96 4.10
N ALA A 61 -24.25 -13.27 4.33
CA ALA A 61 -25.41 -14.09 4.03
C ALA A 61 -26.65 -13.70 4.85
N ALA A 62 -26.47 -13.38 6.14
CA ALA A 62 -27.56 -12.90 6.98
C ALA A 62 -28.05 -11.51 6.54
N ALA A 63 -27.13 -10.61 6.18
CA ALA A 63 -27.47 -9.27 5.68
C ALA A 63 -28.24 -9.35 4.35
N HIS A 64 -27.81 -10.20 3.41
CA HIS A 64 -28.54 -10.42 2.15
C HIS A 64 -29.97 -10.95 2.41
N ALA A 65 -30.11 -11.96 3.27
CA ALA A 65 -31.43 -12.51 3.60
C ALA A 65 -32.34 -11.47 4.24
N PHE A 66 -31.81 -10.61 5.10
CA PHE A 66 -32.53 -9.50 5.71
C PHE A 66 -32.84 -8.38 4.71
N TYR A 67 -31.91 -8.03 3.84
CA TYR A 67 -32.07 -7.01 2.78
C TYR A 67 -33.18 -7.37 1.80
N THR A 68 -33.24 -8.62 1.37
CA THR A 68 -34.24 -9.10 0.40
C THR A 68 -35.55 -9.56 1.04
N GLY A 69 -35.52 -9.95 2.33
CA GLY A 69 -36.64 -10.49 3.08
C GLY A 69 -37.55 -9.45 3.72
N THR A 70 -38.61 -9.94 4.34
CA THR A 70 -39.61 -9.12 5.07
C THR A 70 -39.58 -9.38 6.59
N ALA A 71 -38.61 -10.15 7.08
CA ALA A 71 -38.43 -10.39 8.51
C ALA A 71 -38.20 -9.08 9.27
N ALA A 72 -38.72 -9.00 10.49
CA ALA A 72 -38.39 -7.88 11.39
C ALA A 72 -37.08 -8.15 12.14
N ALA A 73 -36.39 -7.10 12.56
CA ALA A 73 -35.27 -7.24 13.49
C ALA A 73 -35.79 -7.64 14.88
N GLU A 74 -34.98 -8.39 15.61
CA GLU A 74 -35.34 -8.85 16.95
C GLU A 74 -34.63 -8.01 18.02
N GLY A 75 -35.33 -7.66 19.10
CA GLY A 75 -34.74 -6.95 20.22
C GLY A 75 -33.98 -7.91 21.14
N VAL A 76 -32.65 -7.84 21.11
CA VAL A 76 -31.77 -8.63 21.99
C VAL A 76 -31.50 -7.84 23.26
N SER A 77 -31.78 -8.45 24.43
CA SER A 77 -31.55 -7.81 25.73
C SER A 77 -30.06 -7.81 26.10
N TYR A 78 -29.60 -6.71 26.72
CA TYR A 78 -28.23 -6.55 27.21
C TYR A 78 -28.20 -5.69 28.49
N GLY A 79 -27.14 -5.82 29.27
CA GLY A 79 -26.94 -5.08 30.49
C GLY A 79 -27.90 -5.46 31.64
N SER A 80 -27.71 -4.83 32.80
CA SER A 80 -28.48 -5.10 34.02
C SER A 80 -29.93 -4.60 33.98
N ASP A 81 -30.21 -3.62 33.11
CA ASP A 81 -31.51 -2.94 33.01
C ASP A 81 -32.43 -3.52 31.94
N GLU A 82 -32.03 -4.68 31.33
CA GLU A 82 -32.73 -5.34 30.24
C GLU A 82 -33.00 -4.42 29.03
N GLU A 83 -32.08 -3.50 28.74
CA GLU A 83 -32.11 -2.73 27.52
C GLU A 83 -32.12 -3.67 26.28
N LYS A 84 -32.74 -3.20 25.20
CA LYS A 84 -32.86 -4.00 23.99
C LYS A 84 -32.24 -3.30 22.81
N LEU A 85 -31.35 -4.02 22.11
CA LEU A 85 -30.80 -3.60 20.83
C LEU A 85 -31.50 -4.37 19.71
N PRO A 86 -32.12 -3.71 18.72
CA PRO A 86 -32.66 -4.41 17.57
C PRO A 86 -31.54 -4.99 16.73
N CYS A 87 -31.53 -6.31 16.51
CA CYS A 87 -30.55 -7.02 15.73
C CYS A 87 -31.21 -7.69 14.52
N PHE A 88 -30.56 -7.60 13.35
CA PHE A 88 -31.03 -8.26 12.13
C PHE A 88 -30.41 -9.65 11.95
N ALA A 89 -29.30 -9.91 12.58
CA ALA A 89 -28.58 -11.16 12.45
C ALA A 89 -28.04 -11.63 13.79
N ILE A 90 -28.07 -12.94 13.97
CA ILE A 90 -27.36 -13.64 15.03
C ILE A 90 -26.48 -14.66 14.34
N VAL A 91 -25.18 -14.51 14.48
CA VAL A 91 -24.18 -15.33 13.82
C VAL A 91 -23.41 -16.13 14.86
N SER A 92 -23.59 -17.45 14.87
CA SER A 92 -22.79 -18.33 15.71
C SER A 92 -21.38 -18.45 15.14
N ASN A 93 -20.39 -18.24 16.00
CA ASN A 93 -19.00 -18.51 15.72
C ASN A 93 -18.62 -19.86 16.33
N THR A 94 -18.01 -20.72 15.53
CA THR A 94 -17.52 -22.04 15.97
C THR A 94 -16.00 -22.11 15.94
N ASP A 95 -15.34 -21.00 15.59
CA ASP A 95 -13.88 -20.91 15.56
C ASP A 95 -13.38 -20.27 16.85
N SER A 96 -12.77 -21.09 17.71
CA SER A 96 -12.26 -20.63 19.01
C SER A 96 -11.07 -19.68 18.93
N SER A 97 -10.55 -19.42 17.72
CA SER A 97 -9.44 -18.46 17.52
C SER A 97 -9.90 -17.00 17.42
N LEU A 98 -11.21 -16.71 17.29
CA LEU A 98 -11.70 -15.35 17.10
C LEU A 98 -11.88 -14.60 18.42
N SER A 99 -11.07 -13.59 18.63
CA SER A 99 -11.18 -12.62 19.72
C SER A 99 -12.27 -11.57 19.45
N ASN A 100 -12.58 -10.74 20.47
CA ASN A 100 -13.44 -9.57 20.25
C ASN A 100 -12.80 -8.55 19.28
N GLU A 101 -11.50 -8.40 19.30
CA GLU A 101 -10.78 -7.53 18.36
C GLU A 101 -10.92 -8.02 16.91
N ASP A 102 -10.78 -9.32 16.67
CA ASP A 102 -11.05 -9.91 15.36
C ASP A 102 -12.49 -9.65 14.90
N THR A 103 -13.46 -9.74 15.83
CA THR A 103 -14.86 -9.49 15.55
C THR A 103 -15.13 -8.04 15.17
N VAL A 104 -14.53 -7.07 15.88
CA VAL A 104 -14.57 -5.63 15.52
C VAL A 104 -14.03 -5.44 14.11
N LYS A 105 -12.88 -6.03 13.82
CA LYS A 105 -12.25 -5.96 12.50
C LYS A 105 -13.19 -6.48 11.41
N VAL A 106 -13.74 -7.68 11.59
CA VAL A 106 -14.63 -8.30 10.60
C VAL A 106 -15.87 -7.46 10.34
N ILE A 107 -16.54 -6.94 11.39
CA ILE A 107 -17.75 -6.13 11.24
C ILE A 107 -17.44 -4.80 10.58
N SER A 108 -16.31 -4.17 10.94
CA SER A 108 -15.85 -2.93 10.31
C SER A 108 -15.58 -3.13 8.82
N MET A 109 -14.84 -4.20 8.44
CA MET A 109 -14.59 -4.53 7.04
C MET A 109 -15.89 -4.80 6.29
N PHE A 110 -16.80 -5.57 6.89
CA PHE A 110 -18.09 -5.86 6.29
C PHE A 110 -18.92 -4.60 6.00
N ARG A 111 -18.98 -3.66 6.95
CA ARG A 111 -19.69 -2.39 6.77
C ARG A 111 -19.04 -1.51 5.70
N ASN A 112 -17.72 -1.46 5.69
CA ASN A 112 -16.96 -0.64 4.74
C ASN A 112 -17.05 -1.20 3.31
N ASP A 113 -17.06 -2.52 3.15
CA ASP A 113 -17.15 -3.15 1.83
C ASP A 113 -18.57 -3.14 1.23
N ASN A 114 -19.62 -3.03 2.05
CA ASN A 114 -21.00 -3.29 1.61
C ASN A 114 -21.95 -2.11 1.90
N PRO A 115 -21.80 -0.96 1.23
CA PRO A 115 -22.60 0.23 1.48
C PRO A 115 -24.10 0.05 1.21
N MET A 116 -24.49 -0.94 0.39
CA MET A 116 -25.90 -1.24 0.09
C MET A 116 -26.71 -1.75 1.30
N TYR A 117 -26.03 -2.28 2.31
CA TYR A 117 -26.72 -2.74 3.51
C TYR A 117 -26.92 -1.59 4.52
N PHE A 118 -27.62 -0.55 4.10
CA PHE A 118 -27.87 0.70 4.82
C PHE A 118 -28.53 0.54 6.20
N PHE A 119 -29.08 -0.63 6.49
CA PHE A 119 -29.71 -0.96 7.76
C PHE A 119 -28.74 -1.50 8.82
N VAL A 120 -27.49 -1.72 8.49
CA VAL A 120 -26.48 -2.24 9.42
C VAL A 120 -26.04 -1.14 10.37
N GLY A 121 -26.30 -1.32 11.65
CA GLY A 121 -25.94 -0.37 12.71
C GLY A 121 -24.46 -0.40 13.09
N ASN A 122 -24.04 0.55 13.92
CA ASN A 122 -22.66 0.67 14.40
C ASN A 122 -22.35 -0.24 15.59
N ASN A 123 -23.39 -0.72 16.28
CA ASN A 123 -23.24 -1.55 17.46
C ASN A 123 -23.46 -3.03 17.15
N TYR A 124 -22.83 -3.88 17.92
CA TYR A 124 -23.13 -5.29 17.95
C TYR A 124 -23.04 -5.79 19.40
N LEU A 125 -23.79 -6.86 19.69
CA LEU A 125 -23.64 -7.60 20.93
C LEU A 125 -22.84 -8.87 20.66
N TYR A 126 -22.14 -9.37 21.66
CA TYR A 126 -21.40 -10.64 21.54
C TYR A 126 -21.45 -11.43 22.84
N SER A 127 -21.50 -12.75 22.71
CA SER A 127 -21.31 -13.68 23.82
C SER A 127 -19.91 -14.26 23.80
N MET A 128 -19.37 -14.54 24.99
CA MET A 128 -18.09 -15.23 25.14
C MET A 128 -18.35 -16.69 25.47
N ASP A 129 -17.65 -17.58 24.77
CA ASP A 129 -17.54 -18.99 25.09
C ASP A 129 -16.13 -19.32 25.58
N TYR A 130 -15.94 -20.49 26.19
CA TYR A 130 -14.67 -20.94 26.72
C TYR A 130 -14.21 -22.21 26.02
N ASP A 131 -12.99 -22.18 25.50
CA ASP A 131 -12.33 -23.35 24.93
C ASP A 131 -11.52 -24.06 26.02
N SER A 132 -11.92 -25.29 26.34
CA SER A 132 -11.25 -26.09 27.37
C SER A 132 -9.92 -26.72 26.93
N GLU A 133 -9.59 -26.68 25.65
CA GLU A 133 -8.32 -27.21 25.11
C GLU A 133 -7.23 -26.14 25.15
N THR A 134 -7.58 -24.90 24.80
CA THR A 134 -6.65 -23.75 24.84
C THR A 134 -6.65 -23.00 26.16
N GLU A 135 -7.68 -23.22 27.01
CA GLU A 135 -7.94 -22.49 28.26
C GLU A 135 -8.21 -20.98 28.01
N GLU A 136 -8.71 -20.61 26.83
CA GLU A 136 -8.99 -19.23 26.42
C GLU A 136 -10.48 -18.98 26.19
N ASN A 137 -10.89 -17.71 26.35
CA ASN A 137 -12.23 -17.28 25.99
C ASN A 137 -12.23 -16.77 24.55
N TYR A 138 -13.27 -17.09 23.80
CA TYR A 138 -13.48 -16.63 22.43
C TYR A 138 -14.91 -16.12 22.23
N VAL A 139 -15.15 -15.39 21.12
CA VAL A 139 -16.49 -14.91 20.76
C VAL A 139 -17.32 -16.04 20.19
N GLY A 140 -18.32 -16.51 20.95
CA GLY A 140 -19.16 -17.65 20.56
C GLY A 140 -20.34 -17.26 19.66
N ALA A 141 -20.91 -16.07 19.82
CA ALA A 141 -21.94 -15.54 18.96
C ALA A 141 -21.87 -14.02 18.82
N VAL A 142 -22.28 -13.52 17.67
CA VAL A 142 -22.32 -12.10 17.32
C VAL A 142 -23.74 -11.73 16.90
N TYR A 143 -24.26 -10.64 17.49
CA TYR A 143 -25.59 -10.10 17.24
C TYR A 143 -25.44 -8.73 16.59
N ILE A 144 -25.73 -8.62 15.30
CA ILE A 144 -25.48 -7.40 14.52
C ILE A 144 -26.68 -6.46 14.61
N ALA A 145 -26.44 -5.25 15.09
CA ALA A 145 -27.49 -4.24 15.25
C ALA A 145 -28.11 -3.83 13.90
N CYS A 146 -29.40 -3.57 13.96
CA CYS A 146 -30.18 -2.96 12.89
C CYS A 146 -30.46 -1.51 13.23
N VAL A 147 -30.30 -0.59 12.28
CA VAL A 147 -30.78 0.79 12.38
C VAL A 147 -32.29 0.76 12.66
N GLU A 148 -32.73 1.55 13.66
CA GLU A 148 -34.09 1.46 14.23
C GLU A 148 -35.18 1.65 13.18
N GLU A 149 -34.99 2.60 12.25
CA GLU A 149 -35.93 2.93 11.17
C GLU A 149 -36.17 1.75 10.20
N TYR A 150 -35.23 0.80 10.10
CA TYR A 150 -35.27 -0.31 9.16
C TYR A 150 -35.55 -1.67 9.82
N THR A 151 -35.93 -1.66 11.08
CA THR A 151 -36.26 -2.89 11.84
C THR A 151 -37.45 -3.66 11.24
N SER A 152 -38.43 -2.97 10.64
CA SER A 152 -39.54 -3.65 9.97
C SER A 152 -39.20 -3.97 8.51
N GLY A 153 -39.62 -5.16 8.04
CA GLY A 153 -39.43 -5.54 6.64
C GLY A 153 -40.14 -4.59 5.67
N THR A 154 -41.28 -4.00 6.07
CA THR A 154 -42.02 -3.05 5.24
C THR A 154 -41.25 -1.75 5.02
N ALA A 155 -40.69 -1.17 6.10
CA ALA A 155 -39.88 0.05 6.04
C ALA A 155 -38.63 -0.19 5.17
N ARG A 156 -37.91 -1.26 5.45
CA ARG A 156 -36.67 -1.62 4.72
C ARG A 156 -36.92 -1.84 3.23
N GLN A 157 -38.01 -2.54 2.86
CA GLN A 157 -38.34 -2.76 1.45
C GLN A 157 -38.85 -1.48 0.76
N ALA A 158 -39.46 -0.55 1.49
CA ALA A 158 -39.83 0.76 0.97
C ALA A 158 -38.56 1.59 0.66
N GLU A 159 -37.64 1.64 1.60
CA GLU A 159 -36.35 2.33 1.43
C GLU A 159 -35.54 1.78 0.27
N ARG A 160 -35.38 0.46 0.20
CA ARG A 160 -34.70 -0.18 -0.92
C ARG A 160 -35.22 0.29 -2.28
N ARG A 161 -36.57 0.34 -2.45
CA ARG A 161 -37.19 0.81 -3.70
C ARG A 161 -36.98 2.30 -3.96
N ALA A 162 -36.93 3.11 -2.90
CA ALA A 162 -36.67 4.54 -3.03
C ALA A 162 -35.25 4.80 -3.56
N LEU A 163 -34.27 4.05 -3.03
CA LEU A 163 -32.88 4.16 -3.44
C LEU A 163 -32.61 3.67 -4.87
N GLU A 164 -33.27 2.57 -5.30
CA GLU A 164 -33.02 1.92 -6.60
C GLU A 164 -33.12 2.88 -7.78
N THR A 165 -34.04 3.83 -7.75
CA THR A 165 -34.25 4.78 -8.86
C THR A 165 -33.07 5.72 -9.04
N GLN A 166 -32.61 6.34 -7.96
CA GLN A 166 -31.51 7.32 -8.00
C GLN A 166 -30.16 6.63 -8.19
N ILE A 167 -29.95 5.47 -7.54
CA ILE A 167 -28.74 4.67 -7.76
C ILE A 167 -28.63 4.27 -9.23
N THR A 168 -29.73 3.82 -9.85
CA THR A 168 -29.73 3.43 -11.27
C THR A 168 -29.40 4.63 -12.17
N ALA A 169 -30.01 5.79 -11.93
CA ALA A 169 -29.76 6.99 -12.74
C ALA A 169 -28.31 7.48 -12.62
N ALA A 170 -27.74 7.47 -11.42
CA ALA A 170 -26.34 7.83 -11.19
C ALA A 170 -25.38 6.82 -11.82
N ARG A 171 -25.63 5.54 -11.61
CA ARG A 171 -24.84 4.43 -12.14
C ARG A 171 -24.75 4.46 -13.67
N GLU A 172 -25.89 4.65 -14.37
CA GLU A 172 -25.91 4.72 -15.83
C GLU A 172 -25.02 5.83 -16.37
N GLN A 173 -24.92 6.97 -15.68
CA GLN A 173 -24.04 8.08 -16.09
C GLN A 173 -22.55 7.73 -15.89
N VAL A 174 -22.22 7.03 -14.79
CA VAL A 174 -20.85 6.62 -14.47
C VAL A 174 -20.39 5.48 -15.38
N GLU A 175 -21.23 4.44 -15.54
CA GLU A 175 -20.91 3.28 -16.39
C GLU A 175 -20.80 3.62 -17.88
N ALA A 176 -21.42 4.72 -18.33
CA ALA A 176 -21.30 5.22 -19.70
C ALA A 176 -19.90 5.76 -20.04
N GLN A 177 -19.04 5.92 -19.06
CA GLN A 177 -17.68 6.42 -19.26
C GLN A 177 -16.70 5.29 -19.53
N ASP A 178 -15.69 5.55 -20.39
CA ASP A 178 -14.77 4.53 -20.87
C ASP A 178 -13.59 4.29 -19.90
N THR A 179 -13.11 5.33 -19.20
CA THR A 179 -11.92 5.30 -18.36
C THR A 179 -12.25 5.38 -16.87
N ALA A 180 -11.39 4.86 -16.00
CA ALA A 180 -11.54 4.99 -14.55
C ALA A 180 -11.58 6.46 -14.11
N TRP A 181 -10.74 7.30 -14.74
CA TRP A 181 -10.73 8.75 -14.53
C TRP A 181 -12.09 9.40 -14.84
N ALA A 182 -12.63 9.13 -16.04
CA ALA A 182 -13.91 9.70 -16.45
C ALA A 182 -15.07 9.17 -15.60
N LYS A 183 -15.03 7.90 -15.16
CA LYS A 183 -16.00 7.32 -14.23
C LYS A 183 -15.96 8.01 -12.87
N ALA A 184 -14.75 8.21 -12.31
CA ALA A 184 -14.57 8.92 -11.05
C ALA A 184 -15.06 10.38 -11.16
N ARG A 185 -14.80 11.05 -12.30
CA ARG A 185 -15.29 12.40 -12.58
C ARG A 185 -16.81 12.43 -12.61
N ALA A 186 -17.43 11.52 -13.34
CA ALA A 186 -18.89 11.45 -13.44
C ALA A 186 -19.54 11.18 -12.07
N ALA A 187 -18.95 10.31 -11.24
CA ALA A 187 -19.43 10.04 -9.88
C ALA A 187 -19.29 11.26 -8.96
N ASN A 188 -18.11 11.91 -8.95
CA ASN A 188 -17.87 13.14 -8.20
C ASN A 188 -18.87 14.24 -8.58
N ASP A 189 -19.01 14.51 -9.87
CA ASP A 189 -19.86 15.59 -10.38
C ASP A 189 -21.35 15.32 -10.13
N TRP A 190 -21.78 14.05 -10.25
CA TRP A 190 -23.15 13.68 -9.92
C TRP A 190 -23.45 13.96 -8.44
N LEU A 191 -22.55 13.55 -7.53
CA LEU A 191 -22.72 13.75 -6.09
C LEU A 191 -22.70 15.24 -5.73
N CYS A 192 -21.71 16.00 -6.21
CA CYS A 192 -21.64 17.45 -5.98
C CYS A 192 -22.83 18.23 -6.53
N ASN A 193 -23.46 17.76 -7.62
CA ASN A 193 -24.65 18.41 -8.19
C ASN A 193 -25.97 17.98 -7.54
N SER A 194 -26.00 16.81 -6.89
CA SER A 194 -27.23 16.20 -6.36
C SER A 194 -27.38 16.35 -4.85
N LEU A 195 -26.29 16.59 -4.13
CA LEU A 195 -26.26 16.61 -2.66
C LEU A 195 -25.93 17.99 -2.11
N THR A 196 -26.24 18.13 -0.83
CA THR A 196 -25.74 19.20 0.04
C THR A 196 -25.22 18.59 1.32
N TYR A 197 -24.28 19.27 1.98
CA TYR A 197 -23.80 18.79 3.27
C TYR A 197 -24.90 18.89 4.33
N ALA A 198 -25.14 17.79 5.06
CA ALA A 198 -26.22 17.69 6.03
C ALA A 198 -25.85 18.35 7.37
N TYR A 199 -26.73 19.25 7.86
CA TYR A 199 -26.60 19.88 9.16
C TYR A 199 -27.86 19.69 9.98
N ASP A 200 -27.69 19.53 11.33
CA ASP A 200 -28.80 19.56 12.28
C ASP A 200 -29.40 20.96 12.43
N ALA A 201 -30.48 21.07 13.22
CA ALA A 201 -31.14 22.35 13.49
C ALA A 201 -30.24 23.35 14.22
N SER A 202 -29.14 22.92 14.82
CA SER A 202 -28.16 23.74 15.54
C SER A 202 -26.98 24.16 14.66
N GLY A 203 -26.91 23.67 13.43
CA GLY A 203 -25.83 23.94 12.47
C GLY A 203 -24.59 23.07 12.67
N ASN A 204 -24.69 21.97 13.42
CA ASN A 204 -23.65 20.95 13.47
C ASN A 204 -23.87 19.93 12.36
N PRO A 205 -22.83 19.16 11.96
CA PRO A 205 -23.03 18.00 11.09
C PRO A 205 -24.17 17.12 11.63
N ASP A 206 -25.06 16.69 10.76
CA ASP A 206 -26.21 15.85 11.12
C ASP A 206 -25.73 14.47 11.55
N ASP A 207 -26.21 13.97 12.68
CA ASP A 207 -25.84 12.69 13.30
C ASP A 207 -26.83 11.56 12.98
N SER A 208 -27.82 11.80 12.11
CA SER A 208 -28.77 10.77 11.72
C SER A 208 -28.10 9.65 10.91
N MET A 209 -28.55 8.43 11.11
CA MET A 209 -28.05 7.29 10.32
C MET A 209 -28.34 7.43 8.82
N ALA A 210 -29.33 8.22 8.44
CA ALA A 210 -29.60 8.51 7.04
C ALA A 210 -28.46 9.31 6.40
N SER A 211 -28.03 10.41 7.04
CA SER A 211 -26.95 11.26 6.52
C SER A 211 -25.58 10.56 6.49
N HIS A 212 -25.38 9.54 7.35
CA HIS A 212 -24.17 8.70 7.43
C HIS A 212 -24.18 7.47 6.50
N SER A 213 -25.18 7.35 5.64
CA SER A 213 -25.35 6.22 4.75
C SER A 213 -25.70 6.65 3.33
N ILE A 214 -25.81 5.67 2.43
CA ILE A 214 -26.29 5.91 1.06
C ILE A 214 -27.72 6.44 1.01
N VAL A 215 -28.48 6.34 2.11
CA VAL A 215 -29.86 6.86 2.18
C VAL A 215 -29.88 8.38 2.03
N GLY A 216 -29.03 9.10 2.76
CA GLY A 216 -28.91 10.55 2.60
C GLY A 216 -28.55 10.98 1.19
N ALA A 217 -27.76 10.16 0.48
CA ALA A 217 -27.31 10.46 -0.87
C ALA A 217 -28.32 10.13 -1.97
N PHE A 218 -29.05 9.01 -1.87
CA PHE A 218 -29.87 8.50 -2.97
C PHE A 218 -31.37 8.51 -2.70
N ASP A 219 -31.82 8.88 -1.49
CA ASP A 219 -33.25 9.08 -1.26
C ASP A 219 -33.64 10.54 -1.50
N GLU A 220 -34.55 10.76 -2.45
CA GLU A 220 -35.05 12.10 -2.83
C GLU A 220 -35.64 12.90 -1.67
N ARG A 221 -35.98 12.23 -0.56
CA ARG A 221 -36.47 12.90 0.66
C ARG A 221 -35.40 13.69 1.38
N TYR A 222 -34.14 13.33 1.19
CA TYR A 222 -33.01 13.93 1.89
C TYR A 222 -32.13 14.75 0.95
N CYS A 223 -31.50 14.16 -0.04
CA CYS A 223 -30.51 14.78 -0.93
C CYS A 223 -29.43 15.55 -0.14
N ALA A 224 -29.08 15.00 1.04
CA ALA A 224 -28.13 15.59 1.97
C ALA A 224 -27.41 14.49 2.75
N ALA A 225 -26.09 14.61 2.84
CA ALA A 225 -25.26 13.64 3.54
C ALA A 225 -24.09 14.33 4.27
N VAL A 226 -23.54 13.68 5.28
CA VAL A 226 -22.24 14.04 5.86
C VAL A 226 -21.13 13.31 5.10
N CYS A 227 -19.87 13.51 5.48
CA CYS A 227 -18.71 12.93 4.79
C CYS A 227 -18.82 11.41 4.57
N GLU A 228 -19.32 10.68 5.56
CA GLU A 228 -19.53 9.23 5.46
C GLU A 228 -20.53 8.86 4.36
N GLY A 229 -21.64 9.58 4.27
CA GLY A 229 -22.65 9.35 3.22
C GLY A 229 -22.15 9.66 1.82
N TYR A 230 -21.41 10.76 1.63
CA TYR A 230 -20.73 11.08 0.37
C TYR A 230 -19.75 9.98 -0.04
N ALA A 231 -18.87 9.57 0.90
CA ALA A 231 -17.85 8.57 0.62
C ALA A 231 -18.44 7.19 0.29
N LYS A 232 -19.50 6.76 1.01
CA LYS A 232 -20.20 5.51 0.71
C LYS A 232 -20.94 5.55 -0.64
N ALA A 233 -21.50 6.71 -1.00
CA ALA A 233 -22.17 6.88 -2.29
C ALA A 233 -21.16 6.87 -3.45
N PHE A 234 -20.01 7.52 -3.31
CA PHE A 234 -18.92 7.45 -4.28
C PHE A 234 -18.42 6.02 -4.43
N GLN A 235 -18.14 5.33 -3.31
CA GLN A 235 -17.71 3.92 -3.32
C GLN A 235 -18.70 3.03 -4.08
N LEU A 236 -20.00 3.17 -3.80
CA LEU A 236 -21.04 2.40 -4.45
C LEU A 236 -21.02 2.58 -5.98
N LEU A 237 -20.91 3.81 -6.45
CA LEU A 237 -20.88 4.14 -7.89
C LEU A 237 -19.60 3.59 -8.55
N MET A 238 -18.45 3.73 -7.90
CA MET A 238 -17.18 3.21 -8.42
C MET A 238 -17.14 1.68 -8.45
N ASN A 239 -17.68 1.01 -7.43
CA ASN A 239 -17.82 -0.44 -7.42
C ASN A 239 -18.69 -0.93 -8.59
N ALA A 240 -19.87 -0.32 -8.78
CA ALA A 240 -20.77 -0.65 -9.88
C ALA A 240 -20.11 -0.46 -11.26
N ALA A 241 -19.28 0.55 -11.39
CA ALA A 241 -18.52 0.82 -12.62
C ALA A 241 -17.28 -0.04 -12.79
N GLY A 242 -17.01 -0.97 -11.86
CA GLY A 242 -15.86 -1.88 -11.92
C GLY A 242 -14.52 -1.23 -11.63
N VAL A 243 -14.49 -0.10 -10.91
CA VAL A 243 -13.27 0.60 -10.51
C VAL A 243 -12.91 0.20 -9.08
N ALA A 244 -11.73 -0.36 -8.89
CA ALA A 244 -11.23 -0.74 -7.57
C ALA A 244 -11.11 0.51 -6.69
N ASN A 245 -11.71 0.47 -5.51
CA ASN A 245 -11.71 1.60 -4.59
C ASN A 245 -11.91 1.16 -3.14
N ALA A 246 -11.55 2.03 -2.20
CA ALA A 246 -11.76 1.82 -0.78
C ALA A 246 -12.43 3.05 -0.14
N TYR A 247 -13.31 2.78 0.82
CA TYR A 247 -13.82 3.75 1.77
C TYR A 247 -12.83 3.90 2.93
N ILE A 248 -12.43 5.12 3.24
CA ILE A 248 -11.40 5.43 4.24
C ILE A 248 -11.99 6.34 5.32
N VAL A 249 -11.65 6.04 6.55
CA VAL A 249 -11.93 6.87 7.72
C VAL A 249 -10.62 7.38 8.32
N GLY A 250 -10.62 8.61 8.79
CA GLY A 250 -9.45 9.23 9.39
C GLY A 250 -9.76 10.61 9.95
N LEU A 251 -8.76 11.49 9.95
CA LEU A 251 -8.92 12.88 10.38
C LEU A 251 -8.84 13.83 9.19
N GLY A 252 -9.84 14.74 9.09
CA GLY A 252 -9.81 15.89 8.20
C GLY A 252 -9.71 17.18 9.03
N ASN A 253 -8.64 17.97 8.88
CA ASN A 253 -8.37 19.14 9.75
C ASN A 253 -8.46 18.85 11.26
N GLY A 254 -8.11 17.62 11.66
CA GLY A 254 -8.13 17.19 13.07
C GLY A 254 -9.48 16.75 13.62
N GLY A 255 -10.55 16.73 12.83
CA GLY A 255 -11.85 16.13 13.17
C GLY A 255 -12.07 14.81 12.43
N GLY A 256 -12.93 13.93 12.97
CA GLY A 256 -13.32 12.69 12.30
C GLY A 256 -13.86 12.95 10.89
N HIS A 257 -13.38 12.21 9.89
CA HIS A 257 -13.71 12.43 8.49
C HIS A 257 -13.66 11.13 7.69
N ALA A 258 -14.38 11.10 6.57
CA ALA A 258 -14.38 9.96 5.67
C ALA A 258 -14.25 10.42 4.21
N TRP A 259 -13.51 9.61 3.41
CA TRP A 259 -13.24 9.84 1.99
C TRP A 259 -12.99 8.52 1.28
N ASN A 260 -12.51 8.58 0.05
CA ASN A 260 -12.19 7.39 -0.73
C ASN A 260 -10.77 7.44 -1.30
N MET A 261 -10.27 6.28 -1.68
CA MET A 261 -9.23 6.14 -2.68
C MET A 261 -9.75 5.26 -3.81
N ALA A 262 -9.32 5.53 -5.05
CA ALA A 262 -9.72 4.74 -6.21
C ALA A 262 -8.57 4.60 -7.20
N GLN A 263 -8.53 3.44 -7.88
CA GLN A 263 -7.48 3.13 -8.84
C GLN A 263 -7.82 3.76 -10.19
N MET A 264 -6.90 4.57 -10.71
CA MET A 264 -7.03 5.21 -12.00
C MET A 264 -6.39 4.40 -13.13
N ASP A 265 -6.53 4.87 -14.36
CA ASP A 265 -6.11 4.15 -15.57
C ASP A 265 -4.59 3.94 -15.65
N ASP A 266 -3.82 4.76 -14.96
CA ASP A 266 -2.36 4.60 -14.80
C ASP A 266 -1.98 3.47 -13.83
N GLY A 267 -2.97 2.85 -13.17
CA GLY A 267 -2.82 1.76 -12.21
C GLY A 267 -2.54 2.20 -10.79
N TYR A 268 -2.31 3.49 -10.51
CA TYR A 268 -2.16 4.00 -9.15
C TYR A 268 -3.49 4.31 -8.50
N TYR A 269 -3.52 4.22 -7.16
CA TYR A 269 -4.61 4.73 -6.36
C TYR A 269 -4.37 6.19 -6.00
N TYR A 270 -5.44 6.98 -6.04
CA TYR A 270 -5.46 8.38 -5.62
C TYR A 270 -6.58 8.64 -4.63
N TYR A 271 -6.45 9.70 -3.85
CA TYR A 271 -7.48 10.11 -2.90
C TYR A 271 -8.59 10.92 -3.58
N PHE A 272 -9.82 10.72 -3.10
CA PHE A 272 -11.02 11.43 -3.52
C PHE A 272 -11.80 11.85 -2.30
N ASP A 273 -11.92 13.15 -2.05
CA ASP A 273 -12.83 13.69 -1.03
C ASP A 273 -13.92 14.51 -1.70
N VAL A 274 -14.99 13.83 -2.06
CA VAL A 274 -16.15 14.45 -2.74
C VAL A 274 -16.84 15.45 -1.84
N THR A 275 -16.85 15.23 -0.52
CA THR A 275 -17.41 16.17 0.46
C THR A 275 -16.74 17.53 0.40
N TRP A 276 -15.41 17.55 0.36
CA TRP A 276 -14.66 18.80 0.33
C TRP A 276 -14.58 19.39 -1.08
N ASN A 277 -14.68 18.58 -2.14
CA ASN A 277 -14.85 19.08 -3.50
C ASN A 277 -16.18 19.83 -3.63
N ASP A 278 -17.29 19.28 -3.11
CA ASP A 278 -18.60 19.93 -3.09
C ASP A 278 -18.58 21.21 -2.23
N SER A 279 -18.17 21.12 -0.97
CA SER A 279 -18.22 22.27 -0.04
C SER A 279 -17.30 23.42 -0.44
N THR A 280 -16.22 23.16 -1.18
CA THR A 280 -15.30 24.20 -1.69
C THR A 280 -15.56 24.57 -3.14
N SER A 281 -16.45 23.88 -3.81
CA SER A 281 -16.71 24.01 -5.25
C SER A 281 -15.42 23.95 -6.07
N SER A 282 -14.56 22.99 -5.75
CA SER A 282 -13.23 22.82 -6.38
C SER A 282 -12.86 21.36 -6.56
N ASP A 283 -11.94 21.10 -7.48
CA ASP A 283 -11.40 19.75 -7.75
C ASP A 283 -10.12 19.42 -6.95
N LYS A 284 -9.85 20.18 -5.92
CA LYS A 284 -8.58 20.06 -5.16
C LYS A 284 -8.36 18.67 -4.56
N TYR A 285 -9.43 17.98 -4.26
CA TYR A 285 -9.41 16.65 -3.66
C TYR A 285 -9.91 15.56 -4.61
N PHE A 286 -9.82 15.82 -5.92
CA PHE A 286 -10.10 14.88 -6.99
C PHE A 286 -8.79 14.28 -7.48
N ALA A 287 -8.62 12.97 -7.35
CA ALA A 287 -7.39 12.24 -7.67
C ALA A 287 -6.14 12.87 -7.02
N ALA A 288 -6.26 13.25 -5.75
CA ALA A 288 -5.18 13.92 -5.02
C ALA A 288 -4.08 12.92 -4.63
N GLY A 289 -2.82 13.34 -4.80
CA GLY A 289 -1.63 12.60 -4.37
C GLY A 289 -1.32 12.81 -2.89
N GLU A 290 -0.35 12.04 -2.37
CA GLU A 290 0.03 12.08 -0.95
C GLU A 290 0.44 13.49 -0.50
N THR A 291 1.28 14.18 -1.29
CA THR A 291 1.79 15.51 -0.93
C THR A 291 0.70 16.58 -0.77
N SER A 292 -0.32 16.53 -1.60
CA SER A 292 -1.42 17.51 -1.54
C SER A 292 -2.44 17.13 -0.48
N PHE A 293 -2.74 15.86 -0.32
CA PHE A 293 -3.80 15.34 0.54
C PHE A 293 -3.40 15.30 2.02
N SER A 294 -2.18 14.87 2.34
CA SER A 294 -1.68 14.75 3.72
C SER A 294 -1.55 16.07 4.48
N LYS A 295 -1.66 17.22 3.79
CA LYS A 295 -1.63 18.54 4.44
C LYS A 295 -2.76 18.73 5.46
N ASN A 296 -3.87 18.08 5.25
CA ASN A 296 -5.07 18.25 6.07
C ASN A 296 -5.90 16.96 6.25
N HIS A 297 -5.45 15.84 5.69
CA HIS A 297 -6.02 14.52 5.92
C HIS A 297 -4.97 13.59 6.52
N THR A 298 -5.39 12.74 7.43
CA THR A 298 -4.55 11.70 8.03
C THR A 298 -5.33 10.40 8.02
N PRO A 299 -5.13 9.53 7.03
CA PRO A 299 -5.69 8.19 7.08
C PRO A 299 -5.03 7.43 8.23
N ASN A 300 -5.79 6.62 8.95
CA ASN A 300 -5.30 5.81 10.06
C ASN A 300 -4.53 6.63 11.09
N THR A 301 -5.23 7.21 12.06
CA THR A 301 -4.63 8.13 13.02
C THR A 301 -3.39 7.55 13.69
N ALA A 302 -2.37 8.39 13.86
CA ALA A 302 -1.08 8.05 14.46
C ALA A 302 -1.17 7.52 15.91
N ASP A 303 -2.31 7.65 16.57
CA ASP A 303 -2.53 7.12 17.90
C ASP A 303 -2.76 5.60 17.91
N GLY A 304 -2.80 4.97 16.74
CA GLY A 304 -2.59 3.52 16.57
C GLY A 304 -3.63 2.61 17.22
N GLU A 305 -4.65 3.13 17.87
CA GLU A 305 -5.46 2.27 18.72
C GLU A 305 -6.71 1.70 18.04
N ARG A 306 -7.15 2.20 16.90
CA ARG A 306 -8.45 1.77 16.38
C ARG A 306 -8.56 1.58 14.88
N TRP A 307 -7.65 2.15 14.08
CA TRP A 307 -7.75 2.24 12.64
C TRP A 307 -6.61 1.52 11.90
N ASP A 308 -5.52 1.18 12.61
CA ASP A 308 -4.31 0.55 12.06
C ASP A 308 -4.56 -0.80 11.36
N TYR A 309 -5.71 -1.43 11.60
CA TYR A 309 -6.05 -2.73 11.05
C TYR A 309 -7.21 -2.70 10.06
N LEU A 310 -7.71 -1.49 9.71
CA LEU A 310 -8.85 -1.43 8.79
C LEU A 310 -8.46 -1.92 7.40
N TYR A 311 -7.33 -1.46 6.87
CA TYR A 311 -6.85 -1.90 5.56
C TYR A 311 -5.32 -1.86 5.48
N ASP A 312 -4.75 -2.83 4.76
CA ASP A 312 -3.47 -2.64 4.09
C ASP A 312 -3.75 -1.86 2.81
N LEU A 313 -3.80 -0.53 2.91
CA LEU A 313 -4.11 0.33 1.78
C LEU A 313 -2.95 0.38 0.79
N PRO A 314 -3.23 0.39 -0.52
CA PRO A 314 -2.23 0.71 -1.54
C PRO A 314 -1.57 2.07 -1.29
N ASP A 315 -0.32 2.19 -1.70
CA ASP A 315 0.38 3.47 -1.64
C ASP A 315 -0.18 4.44 -2.69
N VAL A 316 -0.25 5.72 -2.32
CA VAL A 316 -0.65 6.79 -3.22
C VAL A 316 0.60 7.51 -3.71
N PRO A 317 0.70 7.93 -5.00
CA PRO A 317 1.79 8.73 -5.51
C PRO A 317 1.94 10.07 -4.77
N GLU A 318 3.14 10.65 -4.79
CA GLU A 318 3.39 11.96 -4.19
C GLU A 318 2.61 13.08 -4.90
N ASP A 319 2.54 13.02 -6.22
CA ASP A 319 1.87 14.00 -7.08
C ASP A 319 0.41 13.63 -7.32
N ASP A 320 -0.39 14.65 -7.59
CA ASP A 320 -1.79 14.49 -7.95
C ASP A 320 -1.91 13.73 -9.28
N GLY A 321 -2.97 12.90 -9.42
CA GLY A 321 -3.25 12.15 -10.63
C GLY A 321 -3.58 13.05 -11.81
N THR A 322 -3.36 12.55 -13.01
CA THR A 322 -3.69 13.20 -14.28
C THR A 322 -4.49 12.26 -15.17
N ASP A 323 -5.21 12.81 -16.16
CA ASP A 323 -5.93 12.04 -17.19
C ASP A 323 -4.99 11.57 -18.31
N GLU A 324 -3.69 11.45 -18.03
CA GLU A 324 -2.70 11.04 -19.02
C GLU A 324 -2.64 9.52 -19.12
N THR A 325 -3.09 8.97 -20.25
CA THR A 325 -2.96 7.55 -20.58
C THR A 325 -1.72 7.35 -21.45
N GLY A 326 -0.75 6.55 -20.97
CA GLY A 326 0.45 6.25 -21.74
C GLY A 326 0.17 5.39 -22.98
N THR A 327 1.06 5.44 -23.96
CA THR A 327 1.02 4.58 -25.15
C THR A 327 1.69 3.24 -24.86
N VAL A 328 1.03 2.12 -25.21
CA VAL A 328 1.60 0.78 -25.02
C VAL A 328 2.66 0.47 -26.05
N LEU A 329 3.84 0.05 -25.61
CA LEU A 329 4.95 -0.46 -26.43
C LEU A 329 5.34 -1.86 -25.96
N THR A 330 5.52 -2.79 -26.90
CA THR A 330 6.09 -4.12 -26.59
C THR A 330 7.41 -4.31 -27.36
N GLU A 331 8.47 -4.57 -26.61
CA GLU A 331 9.82 -4.85 -27.14
C GLU A 331 10.31 -6.20 -26.58
N GLY A 332 10.39 -7.22 -27.42
CA GLY A 332 10.71 -8.57 -26.98
C GLY A 332 9.68 -9.10 -25.99
N ASP A 333 10.14 -9.50 -24.81
CA ASP A 333 9.29 -10.01 -23.74
C ASP A 333 8.80 -8.93 -22.78
N PHE A 334 9.18 -7.66 -23.00
CA PHE A 334 8.82 -6.52 -22.16
C PHE A 334 7.69 -5.70 -22.77
N THR A 335 6.71 -5.34 -21.97
CA THR A 335 5.65 -4.41 -22.35
C THR A 335 5.70 -3.18 -21.44
N TYR A 336 5.72 -2.02 -22.06
CA TYR A 336 5.84 -0.73 -21.41
C TYR A 336 4.60 0.13 -21.67
N GLN A 337 4.31 1.02 -20.74
CA GLN A 337 3.46 2.18 -20.95
C GLN A 337 4.37 3.41 -21.07
N LEU A 338 4.31 4.07 -22.23
CA LEU A 338 5.12 5.25 -22.55
C LEU A 338 4.34 6.50 -22.22
N TYR A 339 4.93 7.36 -21.43
CA TYR A 339 4.45 8.72 -21.11
C TYR A 339 5.28 9.77 -21.85
N THR A 340 5.00 11.05 -21.62
CA THR A 340 5.68 12.14 -22.34
C THR A 340 7.19 12.19 -22.06
N ASP A 341 7.63 11.81 -20.85
CA ASP A 341 9.01 11.97 -20.37
C ASP A 341 9.61 10.68 -19.77
N HIS A 342 8.83 9.61 -19.61
CA HIS A 342 9.30 8.35 -19.03
C HIS A 342 8.53 7.13 -19.56
N ALA A 343 9.04 5.96 -19.26
CA ALA A 343 8.40 4.68 -19.50
C ALA A 343 8.21 3.89 -18.19
N VAL A 344 7.14 3.10 -18.14
CA VAL A 344 6.82 2.20 -17.03
C VAL A 344 6.73 0.78 -17.55
N LEU A 345 7.47 -0.16 -16.96
CA LEU A 345 7.36 -1.57 -17.30
C LEU A 345 6.10 -2.18 -16.66
N THR A 346 5.19 -2.70 -17.49
CA THR A 346 3.88 -3.22 -17.04
C THR A 346 3.70 -4.72 -17.25
N ALA A 347 4.52 -5.36 -18.10
CA ALA A 347 4.53 -6.81 -18.23
C ALA A 347 5.89 -7.35 -18.68
N TYR A 348 6.24 -8.53 -18.17
CA TYR A 348 7.32 -9.38 -18.65
C TYR A 348 6.79 -10.79 -18.89
N THR A 349 6.88 -11.26 -20.14
CA THR A 349 6.31 -12.54 -20.58
C THR A 349 7.37 -13.63 -20.81
N GLY A 350 8.67 -13.31 -20.64
CA GLY A 350 9.77 -14.24 -20.80
C GLY A 350 9.84 -15.27 -19.68
N GLU A 351 10.57 -16.36 -19.96
CA GLU A 351 10.82 -17.48 -19.02
C GLU A 351 12.29 -17.52 -18.56
N ASP A 352 13.05 -16.44 -18.76
CA ASP A 352 14.45 -16.39 -18.38
C ASP A 352 14.61 -16.44 -16.84
N VAL A 353 15.60 -17.20 -16.39
CA VAL A 353 15.94 -17.34 -14.97
C VAL A 353 16.54 -16.05 -14.42
N SER A 354 17.30 -15.33 -15.25
CA SER A 354 17.93 -14.06 -14.90
C SER A 354 17.55 -13.00 -15.93
N VAL A 355 17.00 -11.89 -15.47
CA VAL A 355 16.46 -10.82 -16.31
C VAL A 355 17.11 -9.49 -15.92
N SER A 356 17.67 -8.80 -16.92
CA SER A 356 18.07 -7.40 -16.78
C SER A 356 17.03 -6.52 -17.46
N VAL A 357 16.40 -5.65 -16.70
CA VAL A 357 15.41 -4.69 -17.22
C VAL A 357 16.14 -3.60 -17.99
N PRO A 358 15.74 -3.28 -19.23
CA PRO A 358 16.33 -2.18 -19.99
C PRO A 358 16.23 -0.82 -19.26
N GLU A 359 17.28 0.01 -19.40
CA GLU A 359 17.29 1.36 -18.80
C GLU A 359 16.32 2.33 -19.51
N GLU A 360 16.05 2.07 -20.83
CA GLU A 360 15.21 2.91 -21.67
C GLU A 360 14.27 2.04 -22.53
N ALA A 361 13.10 2.59 -22.87
CA ALA A 361 12.16 2.06 -23.84
C ALA A 361 11.75 3.20 -24.80
N ASP A 362 11.91 3.00 -26.11
CA ASP A 362 11.74 4.04 -27.15
C ASP A 362 12.47 5.36 -26.85
N GLY A 363 13.66 5.27 -26.21
CA GLY A 363 14.46 6.44 -25.82
C GLY A 363 13.97 7.18 -24.57
N LEU A 364 12.99 6.64 -23.87
CA LEU A 364 12.47 7.17 -22.59
C LEU A 364 13.01 6.33 -21.43
N PRO A 365 13.45 6.96 -20.32
CA PRO A 365 13.94 6.22 -19.16
C PRO A 365 12.83 5.36 -18.53
N VAL A 366 13.15 4.11 -18.20
CA VAL A 366 12.25 3.23 -17.46
C VAL A 366 12.35 3.60 -15.97
N THR A 367 11.30 4.21 -15.42
CA THR A 367 11.32 4.77 -14.06
C THR A 367 10.60 3.93 -13.01
N ALA A 368 9.71 3.04 -13.43
CA ALA A 368 8.94 2.19 -12.54
C ALA A 368 8.68 0.80 -13.12
N ILE A 369 8.46 -0.16 -12.21
CA ILE A 369 7.98 -1.51 -12.50
C ILE A 369 6.60 -1.67 -11.83
N LYS A 370 5.53 -1.83 -12.63
CA LYS A 370 4.15 -1.96 -12.13
C LYS A 370 3.56 -3.33 -12.47
N GLY A 371 3.47 -4.22 -11.48
CA GLY A 371 2.88 -5.55 -11.66
C GLY A 371 3.57 -6.44 -12.71
N ALA A 372 4.71 -6.03 -13.24
CA ALA A 372 5.25 -6.53 -14.51
C ALA A 372 5.68 -8.00 -14.49
N PHE A 373 6.19 -8.48 -13.36
CA PHE A 373 6.63 -9.87 -13.21
C PHE A 373 5.63 -10.74 -12.46
N ALA A 374 4.47 -10.22 -12.11
CA ALA A 374 3.51 -10.91 -11.26
C ALA A 374 3.17 -12.32 -11.79
N GLY A 375 3.27 -13.32 -10.91
CA GLY A 375 3.00 -14.72 -11.25
C GLY A 375 4.07 -15.43 -12.09
N ASN A 376 5.19 -14.77 -12.42
CA ASN A 376 6.29 -15.41 -13.14
C ASN A 376 7.01 -16.40 -12.22
N ALA A 377 6.86 -17.71 -12.52
CA ALA A 377 7.41 -18.81 -11.72
C ALA A 377 8.83 -19.22 -12.19
N ALA A 378 9.36 -18.66 -13.26
CA ALA A 378 10.66 -19.00 -13.83
C ALA A 378 11.77 -18.07 -13.33
N VAL A 379 11.48 -16.78 -13.19
CA VAL A 379 12.47 -15.75 -12.84
C VAL A 379 13.01 -15.96 -11.42
N GLN A 380 14.33 -15.97 -11.28
CA GLN A 380 15.03 -16.10 -10.01
C GLN A 380 15.83 -14.84 -9.65
N LEU A 381 16.38 -14.16 -10.65
CA LEU A 381 17.21 -12.98 -10.49
C LEU A 381 16.69 -11.87 -11.39
N VAL A 382 16.51 -10.66 -10.86
CA VAL A 382 16.16 -9.48 -11.65
C VAL A 382 17.12 -8.35 -11.31
N ASP A 383 17.69 -7.74 -12.33
CA ASP A 383 18.51 -6.55 -12.23
C ASP A 383 17.70 -5.34 -12.72
N LEU A 384 17.47 -4.38 -11.85
CA LEU A 384 16.77 -3.14 -12.16
C LEU A 384 17.78 -2.03 -12.47
N PRO A 385 17.58 -1.28 -13.57
CA PRO A 385 18.46 -0.17 -13.90
C PRO A 385 18.35 0.96 -12.88
N LYS A 386 19.35 1.83 -12.83
CA LYS A 386 19.39 2.99 -11.92
C LYS A 386 18.26 4.00 -12.15
N THR A 387 17.62 3.97 -13.31
CA THR A 387 16.46 4.80 -13.64
C THR A 387 15.19 4.37 -12.91
N VAL A 388 15.09 3.09 -12.48
CA VAL A 388 13.95 2.58 -11.76
C VAL A 388 13.98 3.06 -10.31
N THR A 389 13.09 3.98 -10.00
CA THR A 389 12.91 4.56 -8.65
C THR A 389 11.75 3.93 -7.89
N ALA A 390 10.80 3.28 -8.58
CA ALA A 390 9.65 2.65 -7.95
C ALA A 390 9.48 1.18 -8.38
N VAL A 391 9.35 0.30 -7.40
CA VAL A 391 8.87 -1.07 -7.54
C VAL A 391 7.45 -1.08 -6.98
N SER A 392 6.46 -1.17 -7.87
CA SER A 392 5.09 -0.79 -7.59
C SER A 392 4.08 -1.87 -8.00
N TYR A 393 2.83 -1.61 -7.71
CA TYR A 393 1.71 -2.44 -8.12
C TYR A 393 1.09 -1.94 -9.44
N GLY A 394 0.48 -2.85 -10.18
CA GLY A 394 -0.29 -2.56 -11.38
C GLY A 394 -1.80 -2.61 -11.14
N THR A 395 -2.55 -2.75 -12.21
CA THR A 395 -4.02 -2.84 -12.19
C THR A 395 -4.50 -3.94 -11.24
N GLY A 396 -5.51 -3.63 -10.43
CA GLY A 396 -6.05 -4.53 -9.42
C GLY A 396 -5.18 -4.67 -8.16
N GLY A 397 -4.19 -3.78 -7.95
CA GLY A 397 -3.32 -3.81 -6.77
C GLY A 397 -2.29 -4.95 -6.79
N ILE A 398 -2.01 -5.52 -7.96
CA ILE A 398 -1.09 -6.66 -8.12
C ILE A 398 0.34 -6.14 -8.09
N GLY A 399 1.14 -6.57 -7.10
CA GLY A 399 2.52 -6.11 -6.90
C GLY A 399 3.49 -6.52 -8.01
N ALA A 400 4.58 -5.76 -8.17
CA ALA A 400 5.55 -5.93 -9.27
C ALA A 400 6.07 -7.36 -9.44
N PHE A 401 6.36 -8.04 -8.34
CA PHE A 401 6.85 -9.42 -8.28
C PHE A 401 5.89 -10.34 -7.50
N GLU A 402 4.64 -9.95 -7.34
CA GLU A 402 3.67 -10.75 -6.58
C GLU A 402 3.55 -12.16 -7.17
N ASN A 403 3.60 -13.19 -6.30
CA ASN A 403 3.58 -14.60 -6.69
C ASN A 403 4.78 -15.08 -7.55
N CYS A 404 5.91 -14.36 -7.57
CA CYS A 404 7.16 -14.86 -8.16
C CYS A 404 7.80 -15.89 -7.22
N THR A 405 7.27 -17.10 -7.20
CA THR A 405 7.62 -18.12 -6.20
C THR A 405 9.06 -18.66 -6.31
N ALA A 406 9.72 -18.47 -7.46
CA ALA A 406 11.13 -18.84 -7.67
C ALA A 406 12.10 -17.68 -7.42
N LEU A 407 11.64 -16.45 -7.21
CA LEU A 407 12.47 -15.26 -7.10
C LEU A 407 13.39 -15.33 -5.86
N GLN A 408 14.69 -15.18 -6.08
CA GLN A 408 15.73 -15.25 -5.05
C GLN A 408 16.32 -13.88 -4.73
N ALA A 409 16.49 -13.02 -5.73
CA ALA A 409 17.04 -11.68 -5.55
C ALA A 409 16.54 -10.69 -6.60
N VAL A 410 16.44 -9.42 -6.19
CA VAL A 410 16.27 -8.26 -7.07
C VAL A 410 17.33 -7.23 -6.71
N SER A 411 18.09 -6.78 -7.69
CA SER A 411 19.05 -5.69 -7.53
C SER A 411 18.32 -4.35 -7.66
N MET A 412 18.35 -3.55 -6.62
CA MET A 412 17.70 -2.24 -6.52
C MET A 412 18.75 -1.17 -6.17
N ILE A 413 19.09 -0.31 -7.13
CA ILE A 413 20.24 0.63 -6.96
C ILE A 413 19.78 1.98 -6.43
N LEU A 414 18.86 2.63 -7.12
CA LEU A 414 18.31 3.93 -6.77
C LEU A 414 16.80 3.88 -6.49
N THR A 415 16.28 2.69 -6.25
CA THR A 415 14.88 2.52 -5.86
C THR A 415 14.61 3.32 -4.60
N SER A 416 13.59 4.17 -4.65
CA SER A 416 13.12 4.99 -3.53
C SER A 416 11.84 4.45 -2.91
N ARG A 417 11.05 3.70 -3.68
CA ARG A 417 9.76 3.17 -3.24
C ARG A 417 9.65 1.67 -3.56
N VAL A 418 9.35 0.88 -2.54
CA VAL A 418 8.94 -0.53 -2.64
C VAL A 418 7.50 -0.57 -2.13
N GLU A 419 6.56 -0.51 -3.06
CA GLU A 419 5.17 -0.20 -2.76
C GLU A 419 4.34 -1.44 -2.44
N TYR A 420 3.03 -1.23 -2.34
CA TYR A 420 2.02 -2.21 -1.97
C TYR A 420 2.22 -3.55 -2.71
N HIS A 421 2.27 -4.65 -1.96
CA HIS A 421 2.39 -6.03 -2.44
C HIS A 421 3.57 -6.32 -3.38
N SER A 422 4.54 -5.42 -3.54
CA SER A 422 5.61 -5.52 -4.56
C SER A 422 6.30 -6.89 -4.63
N PHE A 423 6.51 -7.55 -3.49
CA PHE A 423 7.11 -8.88 -3.38
C PHE A 423 6.20 -9.90 -2.68
N ARG A 424 4.89 -9.63 -2.60
CA ARG A 424 3.97 -10.54 -1.91
C ARG A 424 4.09 -11.96 -2.46
N ASN A 425 4.18 -12.95 -1.55
CA ASN A 425 4.27 -14.39 -1.88
C ASN A 425 5.49 -14.78 -2.75
N CYS A 426 6.63 -14.05 -2.64
CA CYS A 426 7.92 -14.49 -3.17
C CYS A 426 8.53 -15.53 -2.24
N SER A 427 8.04 -16.77 -2.29
CA SER A 427 8.33 -17.81 -1.29
C SER A 427 9.78 -18.31 -1.29
N ALA A 428 10.55 -18.12 -2.37
CA ALA A 428 11.98 -18.47 -2.45
C ALA A 428 12.90 -17.33 -1.99
N LEU A 429 12.39 -16.11 -1.79
CA LEU A 429 13.18 -14.95 -1.39
C LEU A 429 13.63 -15.09 0.07
N GLN A 430 14.92 -15.26 0.30
CA GLN A 430 15.50 -15.47 1.65
C GLN A 430 16.03 -14.20 2.28
N THR A 431 16.54 -13.29 1.46
CA THR A 431 17.11 -12.01 1.88
C THR A 431 16.69 -10.93 0.89
N ALA A 432 16.32 -9.76 1.40
CA ALA A 432 16.13 -8.57 0.58
C ALA A 432 16.99 -7.42 1.13
N THR A 433 17.44 -6.55 0.22
CA THR A 433 18.25 -5.38 0.55
C THR A 433 17.60 -4.14 -0.02
N LEU A 434 17.29 -3.19 0.85
CA LEU A 434 16.75 -1.88 0.50
C LEU A 434 17.88 -0.87 0.51
N PRO A 435 18.15 -0.18 -0.62
CA PRO A 435 19.23 0.79 -0.73
C PRO A 435 18.98 2.03 0.17
N GLN A 436 20.00 2.87 0.28
CA GLN A 436 19.92 4.11 1.09
C GLN A 436 18.86 5.08 0.57
N THR A 437 18.50 4.97 -0.70
CA THR A 437 17.49 5.82 -1.37
C THR A 437 16.06 5.46 -1.00
N VAL A 438 15.80 4.28 -0.41
CA VAL A 438 14.43 3.86 -0.09
C VAL A 438 13.83 4.71 1.02
N THR A 439 12.73 5.35 0.71
CA THR A 439 11.94 6.20 1.62
C THR A 439 10.63 5.52 2.05
N LEU A 440 10.15 4.52 1.26
CA LEU A 440 8.88 3.86 1.49
C LEU A 440 8.96 2.35 1.31
N VAL A 441 8.40 1.61 2.27
CA VAL A 441 8.00 0.20 2.15
C VAL A 441 6.50 0.10 2.41
N GLY A 442 5.76 -0.23 1.39
CA GLY A 442 4.30 -0.26 1.36
C GLY A 442 3.70 -1.39 2.20
N ALA A 443 2.39 -1.30 2.43
CA ALA A 443 1.64 -2.33 3.10
C ALA A 443 1.73 -3.66 2.33
N GLY A 444 1.96 -4.77 3.04
CA GLY A 444 2.07 -6.08 2.42
C GLY A 444 3.23 -6.27 1.43
N ALA A 445 4.19 -5.32 1.34
CA ALA A 445 5.26 -5.35 0.34
C ALA A 445 6.00 -6.70 0.29
N PHE A 446 6.26 -7.33 1.44
CA PHE A 446 6.85 -8.65 1.56
C PHE A 446 5.92 -9.68 2.20
N ALA A 447 4.62 -9.43 2.24
CA ALA A 447 3.66 -10.36 2.85
C ALA A 447 3.77 -11.76 2.23
N ALA A 448 3.60 -12.81 3.04
CA ALA A 448 3.69 -14.20 2.62
C ALA A 448 5.05 -14.62 1.97
N CYS A 449 6.12 -13.84 2.11
CA CYS A 449 7.48 -14.28 1.77
C CYS A 449 8.00 -15.25 2.85
N THR A 450 7.52 -16.49 2.81
CA THR A 450 7.72 -17.49 3.88
C THR A 450 9.18 -17.88 4.16
N SER A 451 10.08 -17.64 3.20
CA SER A 451 11.52 -17.88 3.37
C SER A 451 12.31 -16.63 3.76
N LEU A 452 11.68 -15.45 3.80
CA LEU A 452 12.38 -14.19 4.06
C LEU A 452 12.80 -14.11 5.52
N ASN A 453 14.04 -14.46 5.77
CA ASN A 453 14.63 -14.45 7.11
C ASN A 453 15.41 -13.16 7.42
N THR A 454 15.80 -12.39 6.39
CA THR A 454 16.62 -11.18 6.56
C THR A 454 16.15 -10.06 5.64
N LEU A 455 15.89 -8.88 6.21
CA LEU A 455 15.69 -7.64 5.47
C LEU A 455 16.73 -6.61 5.89
N ARG A 456 17.60 -6.19 4.97
CA ARG A 456 18.62 -5.16 5.20
C ARG A 456 18.11 -3.81 4.73
N VAL A 457 18.12 -2.80 5.60
CA VAL A 457 17.61 -1.46 5.32
C VAL A 457 18.74 -0.45 5.49
N TYR A 458 19.30 0.02 4.39
CA TYR A 458 20.39 1.01 4.41
C TYR A 458 19.89 2.46 4.51
N SER A 459 18.58 2.69 4.38
CA SER A 459 17.96 3.98 4.66
C SER A 459 17.82 4.21 6.17
N SER A 460 18.05 5.46 6.62
CA SER A 460 17.85 5.87 8.02
C SER A 460 16.41 6.26 8.33
N ASP A 461 15.63 6.65 7.32
CA ASP A 461 14.33 7.30 7.43
C ASP A 461 13.25 6.72 6.51
N CYS A 462 13.38 5.43 6.17
CA CYS A 462 12.40 4.69 5.41
C CYS A 462 11.09 4.49 6.18
N THR A 463 9.98 4.91 5.64
CA THR A 463 8.64 4.66 6.20
C THR A 463 8.17 3.24 5.89
N PHE A 464 7.67 2.52 6.90
CA PHE A 464 6.97 1.25 6.75
C PHE A 464 5.49 1.47 7.02
N ARG A 465 4.63 1.25 6.02
CA ARG A 465 3.19 1.63 6.08
C ARG A 465 2.37 0.82 7.08
N ALA A 466 2.66 -0.47 7.25
CA ALA A 466 1.87 -1.34 8.11
C ALA A 466 2.69 -2.48 8.73
N ALA A 467 2.14 -3.19 9.72
CA ALA A 467 2.74 -4.38 10.28
C ALA A 467 2.97 -5.47 9.22
N SER A 468 2.09 -5.56 8.23
CA SER A 468 2.15 -6.50 7.11
C SER A 468 3.27 -6.21 6.10
N ALA A 469 3.90 -5.02 6.14
CA ALA A 469 4.97 -4.65 5.21
C ALA A 469 6.09 -5.69 5.15
N VAL A 470 6.39 -6.34 6.29
CA VAL A 470 7.44 -7.36 6.42
C VAL A 470 6.90 -8.55 7.23
N PRO A 471 7.20 -9.83 6.89
CA PRO A 471 6.80 -10.99 7.69
C PRO A 471 7.30 -10.90 9.14
N ALA A 472 6.53 -11.45 10.08
CA ALA A 472 6.82 -11.33 11.53
C ALA A 472 8.17 -11.91 11.92
N GLU A 473 8.56 -13.04 11.34
CA GLU A 473 9.78 -13.78 11.66
C GLU A 473 11.05 -13.19 11.00
N THR A 474 10.90 -12.19 10.13
CA THR A 474 12.03 -11.58 9.42
C THR A 474 12.88 -10.74 10.36
N VAL A 475 14.18 -10.99 10.39
CA VAL A 475 15.16 -10.17 11.10
C VAL A 475 15.45 -8.90 10.28
N LEU A 476 15.20 -7.74 10.88
CA LEU A 476 15.55 -6.46 10.28
C LEU A 476 16.97 -6.05 10.64
N TYR A 477 17.75 -5.65 9.64
CA TYR A 477 19.06 -5.03 9.82
C TYR A 477 18.98 -3.57 9.39
N GLY A 478 19.52 -2.66 10.19
CA GLY A 478 19.49 -1.23 9.88
C GLY A 478 20.42 -0.44 10.79
N TYR A 479 20.41 0.88 10.66
CA TYR A 479 21.18 1.74 11.55
C TYR A 479 20.48 1.93 12.89
N ALA A 480 21.27 2.06 13.96
CA ALA A 480 20.74 2.43 15.27
C ALA A 480 20.11 3.84 15.20
N GLY A 481 18.89 3.96 15.71
CA GLY A 481 18.09 5.20 15.65
C GLY A 481 17.31 5.39 14.36
N SER A 482 17.35 4.45 13.41
CA SER A 482 16.59 4.52 12.16
C SER A 482 15.09 4.24 12.37
N THR A 483 14.30 4.60 11.37
CA THR A 483 12.88 4.25 11.31
C THR A 483 12.65 2.75 11.24
N ALA A 484 13.56 1.98 10.62
CA ALA A 484 13.52 0.51 10.63
C ALA A 484 13.63 -0.06 12.06
N GLN A 485 14.47 0.55 12.92
CA GLN A 485 14.51 0.18 14.34
C GLN A 485 13.22 0.54 15.06
N ALA A 486 12.64 1.70 14.77
CA ALA A 486 11.38 2.13 15.36
C ALA A 486 10.22 1.19 14.94
N TYR A 487 10.17 0.82 13.66
CA TYR A 487 9.23 -0.17 13.12
C TYR A 487 9.36 -1.53 13.83
N ALA A 488 10.59 -2.05 13.93
CA ALA A 488 10.84 -3.32 14.61
C ALA A 488 10.37 -3.28 16.08
N LYS A 489 10.62 -2.18 16.76
CA LYS A 489 10.17 -1.99 18.15
C LYS A 489 8.63 -1.89 18.25
N LYS A 490 7.98 -1.16 17.33
CA LYS A 490 6.51 -1.00 17.33
C LYS A 490 5.80 -2.34 17.19
N TYR A 491 6.32 -3.23 16.36
CA TYR A 491 5.67 -4.50 16.00
C TYR A 491 6.36 -5.74 16.58
N ASP A 492 7.17 -5.58 17.65
CA ASP A 492 7.88 -6.65 18.39
C ASP A 492 8.71 -7.58 17.48
N ARG A 493 9.50 -6.98 16.57
CA ARG A 493 10.33 -7.72 15.61
C ARG A 493 11.79 -7.70 16.00
N THR A 494 12.54 -8.73 15.59
CA THR A 494 13.98 -8.79 15.81
C THR A 494 14.69 -7.74 14.96
N PHE A 495 15.51 -6.89 15.61
CA PHE A 495 16.34 -5.89 14.96
C PHE A 495 17.81 -6.06 15.31
N LEU A 496 18.68 -6.00 14.30
CA LEU A 496 20.13 -6.02 14.45
C LEU A 496 20.73 -4.75 13.80
N SER A 497 21.61 -4.08 14.54
CA SER A 497 22.16 -2.79 14.08
C SER A 497 23.43 -2.97 13.27
N PHE A 498 23.56 -2.20 12.15
CA PHE A 498 24.84 -1.98 11.44
C PHE A 498 25.81 -1.06 12.21
N GLY A 499 25.36 -0.43 13.28
CA GLY A 499 26.03 0.65 14.00
C GLY A 499 25.25 1.95 13.93
N THR A 500 25.85 3.06 14.36
CA THR A 500 25.23 4.39 14.28
C THR A 500 25.55 5.03 12.93
N VAL A 501 24.59 5.77 12.34
CA VAL A 501 24.86 6.61 11.18
C VAL A 501 25.87 7.68 11.60
N THR A 502 27.08 7.63 11.07
CA THR A 502 28.02 8.76 11.14
C THR A 502 27.58 9.73 10.05
N THR A 503 26.71 10.71 10.39
CA THR A 503 26.52 11.88 9.53
C THR A 503 27.85 12.57 9.41
N ALA A 504 28.46 12.56 8.23
CA ALA A 504 29.52 13.50 7.92
C ALA A 504 28.91 14.88 8.15
N ALA A 505 29.41 15.58 9.16
CA ALA A 505 28.95 16.93 9.45
C ALA A 505 29.21 17.77 8.19
N THR A 506 28.16 18.14 7.50
CA THR A 506 28.20 19.17 6.48
C THR A 506 28.47 20.49 7.24
N THR A 507 29.74 20.82 7.43
CA THR A 507 30.11 22.15 7.86
C THR A 507 29.70 23.08 6.72
N ALA A 508 28.52 23.67 6.85
CA ALA A 508 28.15 24.82 6.07
C ALA A 508 29.18 25.89 6.39
N ALA A 509 30.09 26.12 5.45
CA ALA A 509 30.96 27.29 5.48
C ALA A 509 30.06 28.51 5.38
N THR A 510 29.84 29.17 6.50
CA THR A 510 29.24 30.49 6.54
C THR A 510 30.22 31.43 5.86
N GLU A 511 30.04 31.71 4.58
CA GLU A 511 30.73 32.80 3.92
C GLU A 511 30.26 34.12 4.53
N THR A 512 31.08 34.63 5.41
CA THR A 512 30.94 36.01 5.88
C THR A 512 31.38 36.92 4.75
N THR A 513 30.42 37.46 4.01
CA THR A 513 30.66 38.48 2.98
C THR A 513 31.11 39.79 3.67
N THR A 514 32.41 40.01 3.77
CA THR A 514 32.97 41.32 4.14
C THR A 514 33.02 42.16 2.87
N THR A 515 32.09 43.09 2.74
CA THR A 515 32.09 44.09 1.67
C THR A 515 33.23 45.09 1.92
N THR A 516 34.32 44.95 1.19
CA THR A 516 35.37 45.99 1.13
C THR A 516 35.23 46.70 -0.20
N THR A 517 34.76 47.94 -0.11
CA THR A 517 34.73 48.88 -1.22
C THR A 517 36.17 49.29 -1.55
N GLN A 518 36.67 48.97 -2.73
CA GLN A 518 37.87 49.60 -3.27
C GLN A 518 37.61 50.17 -4.66
N THR A 519 37.98 51.41 -4.73
CA THR A 519 37.89 52.36 -5.84
C THR A 519 38.84 51.99 -6.98
N THR A 520 38.33 52.08 -8.18
CA THR A 520 39.01 51.92 -9.47
C THR A 520 40.19 52.86 -9.65
N THR A 521 41.31 52.34 -10.17
CA THR A 521 42.22 53.16 -11.03
C THR A 521 42.76 52.23 -12.13
N THR A 522 42.48 52.62 -13.35
CA THR A 522 42.92 52.04 -14.62
C THR A 522 44.36 52.36 -14.89
N THR A 523 45.24 51.40 -15.25
CA THR A 523 46.38 51.64 -16.13
C THR A 523 46.72 50.40 -16.95
N ARG A 524 46.85 50.64 -18.21
CA ARG A 524 47.16 49.77 -19.35
C ARG A 524 48.65 49.60 -19.52
N ALA A 525 49.18 48.38 -19.79
CA ALA A 525 50.31 48.12 -20.72
C ALA A 525 50.67 46.62 -20.73
N THR A 526 50.47 45.98 -21.82
CA THR A 526 51.39 45.47 -22.88
C THR A 526 52.42 44.40 -22.47
N THR A 527 52.28 43.21 -23.05
CA THR A 527 53.26 42.30 -23.70
C THR A 527 54.46 41.79 -22.92
N GLN A 528 54.68 40.52 -22.73
CA GLN A 528 55.48 39.62 -23.56
C GLN A 528 55.62 38.20 -22.91
N THR A 529 55.68 37.24 -23.77
CA THR A 529 56.12 35.85 -23.66
C THR A 529 57.45 35.65 -22.95
N THR A 530 57.53 34.56 -22.16
CA THR A 530 58.59 33.52 -22.36
C THR A 530 58.33 32.31 -21.45
N SER A 531 58.61 31.16 -22.01
CA SER A 531 58.73 29.82 -21.44
C SER A 531 59.73 29.74 -20.29
N ASP A 532 59.51 28.92 -19.27
CA ASP A 532 60.28 27.71 -18.99
C ASP A 532 59.97 27.08 -17.62
N SER A 533 59.79 25.76 -17.68
CA SER A 533 60.46 24.75 -16.86
C SER A 533 60.20 24.65 -15.35
N THR A 534 59.47 23.55 -15.05
CA THR A 534 59.73 22.58 -13.97
C THR A 534 60.16 23.05 -12.58
N THR A 535 59.35 22.71 -11.60
CA THR A 535 59.80 21.85 -10.47
C THR A 535 58.59 21.32 -9.72
N ALA A 536 58.40 20.02 -9.74
CA ALA A 536 57.48 19.30 -8.89
C ALA A 536 58.02 19.34 -7.46
N THR A 537 57.25 19.92 -6.56
CA THR A 537 57.46 19.74 -5.12
C THR A 537 56.35 18.84 -4.58
N THR A 538 56.71 17.59 -4.39
CA THR A 538 55.91 16.60 -3.70
C THR A 538 55.85 16.97 -2.21
N THR A 539 54.72 17.48 -1.77
CA THR A 539 54.43 17.58 -0.35
C THR A 539 53.65 16.31 0.02
N ALA A 540 54.31 15.38 0.65
CA ALA A 540 53.67 14.21 1.23
C ALA A 540 52.74 14.65 2.36
N THR A 541 51.47 14.65 2.13
CA THR A 541 50.46 14.73 3.18
C THR A 541 50.19 13.32 3.66
N THR A 542 50.63 13.04 4.88
CA THR A 542 50.30 11.79 5.57
C THR A 542 48.81 11.80 5.83
N VAL A 543 48.05 11.05 5.04
CA VAL A 543 46.67 10.76 5.31
C VAL A 543 46.66 9.59 6.27
N THR A 544 46.25 9.84 7.50
CA THR A 544 45.92 8.81 8.47
C THR A 544 44.74 8.01 7.94
N ALA A 545 44.92 6.71 7.82
CA ALA A 545 43.93 5.76 7.35
C ALA A 545 42.64 5.85 8.16
N GLY A 546 41.59 6.39 7.56
CA GLY A 546 40.22 6.00 7.78
C GLY A 546 39.93 5.00 6.67
N GLU A 547 39.63 3.78 7.03
CA GLU A 547 39.28 2.72 6.08
C GLU A 547 38.17 3.17 5.15
N ILE A 548 38.57 3.49 3.94
CA ILE A 548 37.66 3.51 2.80
C ILE A 548 37.57 2.07 2.35
N LEU A 549 36.49 1.43 2.69
CA LEU A 549 36.10 0.15 2.17
C LEU A 549 35.53 0.35 0.78
N LEU A 550 36.41 0.26 -0.22
CA LEU A 550 36.36 -0.79 -1.23
C LEU A 550 35.19 -0.78 -2.18
N PRO A 551 35.48 -0.52 -3.39
CA PRO A 551 34.96 -1.38 -4.44
C PRO A 551 36.00 -1.75 -5.47
N GLU A 552 37.04 -2.47 -5.08
CA GLU A 552 38.01 -2.92 -6.07
C GLU A 552 37.82 -4.42 -6.42
N VAL A 553 37.33 -5.24 -5.48
CA VAL A 553 37.10 -6.66 -5.72
C VAL A 553 35.63 -6.88 -6.08
N GLY A 554 35.39 -7.48 -7.23
CA GLY A 554 34.06 -7.74 -7.76
C GLY A 554 33.50 -6.67 -8.69
N ASP A 555 34.07 -5.46 -8.75
CA ASP A 555 33.75 -4.39 -9.72
C ASP A 555 34.56 -4.63 -11.01
N CYS A 556 34.15 -5.59 -11.79
CA CYS A 556 34.88 -6.08 -12.97
C CYS A 556 34.90 -5.09 -14.14
N ASN A 557 33.90 -4.20 -14.23
CA ASN A 557 33.80 -3.17 -15.25
C ASN A 557 34.37 -1.82 -14.81
N ASN A 558 34.77 -1.68 -13.53
CA ASN A 558 35.35 -0.50 -12.91
C ASN A 558 34.42 0.73 -12.98
N ASP A 559 33.11 0.52 -12.80
CA ASP A 559 32.12 1.60 -12.74
C ASP A 559 31.86 2.12 -11.31
N GLY A 560 32.52 1.54 -10.33
CA GLY A 560 32.44 1.91 -8.91
C GLY A 560 31.36 1.14 -8.12
N VAL A 561 30.71 0.16 -8.72
CA VAL A 561 29.65 -0.60 -8.06
C VAL A 561 29.68 -2.08 -8.50
N CYS A 562 29.77 -2.99 -7.56
CA CYS A 562 29.75 -4.43 -7.83
C CYS A 562 28.30 -4.93 -8.06
N ARG A 563 28.00 -5.44 -9.25
CA ARG A 563 26.65 -5.84 -9.73
C ARG A 563 26.67 -7.14 -10.54
N VAL A 564 25.47 -7.50 -11.07
CA VAL A 564 25.30 -8.67 -11.95
C VAL A 564 26.03 -8.50 -13.28
N ASP A 565 26.17 -7.30 -13.81
CA ASP A 565 26.95 -7.03 -15.02
C ASP A 565 28.44 -7.30 -14.84
N ASP A 566 28.98 -7.12 -13.62
CA ASP A 566 30.34 -7.55 -13.27
C ASP A 566 30.49 -9.07 -13.30
N LEU A 567 29.49 -9.79 -12.80
CA LEU A 567 29.44 -11.23 -12.88
C LEU A 567 29.34 -11.71 -14.34
N VAL A 568 28.52 -11.03 -15.14
CA VAL A 568 28.42 -11.31 -16.58
C VAL A 568 29.76 -11.06 -17.28
N LEU A 569 30.43 -9.94 -16.98
CA LEU A 569 31.72 -9.59 -17.54
C LEU A 569 32.81 -10.60 -17.11
N LEU A 570 32.83 -11.00 -15.85
CA LEU A 570 33.73 -12.03 -15.33
C LEU A 570 33.50 -13.38 -16.05
N ASN A 571 32.24 -13.78 -16.22
CA ASN A 571 31.92 -15.01 -16.95
C ASN A 571 32.29 -14.93 -18.43
N GLN A 572 32.10 -13.78 -19.09
CA GLN A 572 32.54 -13.55 -20.46
C GLN A 572 34.07 -13.62 -20.61
N TYR A 573 34.80 -13.10 -19.63
CA TYR A 573 36.25 -13.21 -19.55
C TYR A 573 36.69 -14.68 -19.38
N LEU A 574 36.10 -15.44 -18.49
CA LEU A 574 36.37 -16.85 -18.27
C LEU A 574 36.07 -17.72 -19.52
N LEU A 575 35.04 -17.35 -20.27
CA LEU A 575 34.69 -18.00 -21.55
C LEU A 575 35.57 -17.53 -22.72
N GLY A 576 36.49 -16.59 -22.52
CA GLY A 576 37.37 -16.05 -23.56
C GLY A 576 36.64 -15.10 -24.53
N SER A 577 35.44 -14.68 -24.24
CA SER A 577 34.63 -13.80 -25.11
C SER A 577 35.07 -12.34 -25.00
N VAL A 578 35.69 -11.93 -23.89
CA VAL A 578 36.29 -10.61 -23.67
C VAL A 578 37.71 -10.76 -23.14
N GLN A 579 38.55 -9.73 -23.38
CA GLN A 579 39.90 -9.66 -22.84
C GLN A 579 39.89 -8.73 -21.65
N GLY A 580 40.22 -9.23 -20.46
CA GLY A 580 40.40 -8.38 -19.26
C GLY A 580 41.60 -7.46 -19.43
N SER A 581 41.44 -6.17 -19.13
CA SER A 581 42.56 -5.26 -18.95
C SER A 581 43.35 -5.60 -17.68
N GLU A 582 44.60 -5.17 -17.59
CA GLU A 582 45.38 -5.36 -16.34
C GLU A 582 44.75 -4.67 -15.15
N VAL A 583 43.93 -3.65 -15.38
CA VAL A 583 43.21 -2.91 -14.34
C VAL A 583 41.98 -3.70 -13.86
N GLN A 584 41.33 -4.44 -14.72
CA GLN A 584 40.14 -5.23 -14.37
C GLN A 584 40.47 -6.56 -13.69
N ARG A 585 41.64 -7.17 -13.99
CA ARG A 585 42.01 -8.48 -13.46
C ARG A 585 42.06 -8.55 -11.93
N PRO A 586 42.60 -7.58 -11.19
CA PRO A 586 42.54 -7.60 -9.74
C PRO A 586 41.11 -7.56 -9.17
N ALA A 587 40.20 -6.87 -9.85
CA ALA A 587 38.78 -6.83 -9.47
C ALA A 587 38.07 -8.16 -9.75
N MET A 588 38.51 -8.92 -10.75
CA MET A 588 37.96 -10.23 -11.12
C MET A 588 38.43 -11.37 -10.21
N ASP A 589 39.57 -11.22 -9.53
CA ASP A 589 40.10 -12.18 -8.56
C ASP A 589 39.38 -11.99 -7.20
N CYS A 590 38.18 -12.52 -7.12
CA CYS A 590 37.28 -12.30 -5.99
C CYS A 590 37.68 -13.04 -4.72
N ASN A 591 38.62 -13.99 -4.83
CA ASN A 591 39.14 -14.77 -3.69
C ASN A 591 40.59 -14.40 -3.32
N ALA A 592 41.19 -13.47 -4.07
CA ALA A 592 42.57 -13.00 -3.91
C ALA A 592 43.63 -14.13 -3.94
N ASP A 593 43.40 -15.22 -4.69
CA ASP A 593 44.36 -16.31 -4.85
C ASP A 593 45.37 -16.11 -6.01
N GLY A 594 45.23 -15.01 -6.73
CA GLY A 594 46.08 -14.61 -7.85
C GLY A 594 45.69 -15.23 -9.20
N THR A 595 44.58 -15.97 -9.24
CA THR A 595 44.05 -16.60 -10.44
C THR A 595 42.59 -16.20 -10.65
N VAL A 596 42.22 -15.77 -11.86
CA VAL A 596 40.82 -15.51 -12.19
C VAL A 596 40.24 -16.79 -12.80
N ASP A 597 39.37 -17.49 -12.06
CA ASP A 597 38.75 -18.75 -12.47
C ASP A 597 37.26 -18.84 -12.07
N SER A 598 36.66 -20.02 -12.24
CA SER A 598 35.25 -20.23 -11.93
C SER A 598 34.90 -20.09 -10.43
N ARG A 599 35.88 -20.14 -9.53
CA ARG A 599 35.67 -19.92 -8.10
C ARG A 599 35.37 -18.46 -7.80
N ASP A 600 36.02 -17.53 -8.56
CA ASP A 600 35.78 -16.10 -8.45
C ASP A 600 34.37 -15.75 -8.90
N SER A 601 33.95 -16.30 -10.04
CA SER A 601 32.59 -16.15 -10.53
C SER A 601 31.56 -16.68 -9.51
N GLN A 602 31.84 -17.83 -8.89
CA GLN A 602 30.96 -18.39 -7.85
C GLN A 602 30.91 -17.50 -6.62
N LEU A 603 32.05 -16.96 -6.17
CA LEU A 603 32.11 -16.05 -5.02
C LEU A 603 31.41 -14.73 -5.31
N LEU A 604 31.59 -14.15 -6.50
CA LEU A 604 30.91 -12.95 -6.90
C LEU A 604 29.38 -13.17 -6.98
N ALA A 605 28.96 -14.31 -7.54
CA ALA A 605 27.55 -14.68 -7.53
C ALA A 605 27.00 -14.84 -6.11
N MET A 606 27.72 -15.50 -5.21
CA MET A 606 27.34 -15.65 -3.81
C MET A 606 27.26 -14.28 -3.08
N PHE A 607 28.18 -13.37 -3.38
CA PHE A 607 28.18 -12.02 -2.85
C PHE A 607 26.97 -11.22 -3.35
N LEU A 608 26.72 -11.23 -4.65
CA LEU A 608 25.57 -10.55 -5.28
C LEU A 608 24.23 -11.13 -4.81
N MET A 609 24.17 -12.46 -4.60
CA MET A 609 23.03 -13.13 -3.96
C MET A 609 22.98 -12.93 -2.44
N GLN A 610 23.94 -12.19 -1.87
CA GLN A 610 24.05 -11.90 -0.44
C GLN A 610 24.21 -13.16 0.44
N LEU A 611 24.66 -14.25 -0.12
CA LEU A 611 24.97 -15.49 0.60
C LEU A 611 26.28 -15.36 1.41
N ILE A 612 27.17 -14.45 1.04
CA ILE A 612 28.36 -14.04 1.80
C ILE A 612 28.34 -12.53 2.00
N PRO A 613 28.78 -12.03 3.18
CA PRO A 613 28.69 -10.60 3.52
C PRO A 613 29.71 -9.71 2.82
N ARG A 614 30.78 -10.29 2.30
CA ARG A 614 31.86 -9.62 1.56
C ARG A 614 32.61 -10.63 0.72
N LEU A 615 33.26 -10.14 -0.33
CA LEU A 615 34.24 -10.93 -1.06
C LEU A 615 35.49 -11.09 -0.19
N PRO A 616 36.13 -12.27 -0.21
CA PRO A 616 37.40 -12.45 0.48
C PRO A 616 38.48 -11.63 -0.24
N ALA A 617 38.93 -10.58 0.34
CA ALA A 617 40.06 -9.77 -0.13
C ALA A 617 41.15 -9.75 0.95
#